data_41eb2d230ca6c9f809b2f48794792a67
#
_entry.id   41eb2d230ca6c9f809b2f48794792a67
#
_cell.length_a   1.000
_cell.length_b   1.000
_cell.length_c   1.000
_cell.angle_alpha   90.00
_cell.angle_beta   90.00
_cell.angle_gamma   90.00
#
_symmetry.space_group_name_H-M   'P 1'
#
loop_
_entity.id
_entity.type
_entity.pdbx_description
1 polymer ?
#
loop_
_entity_poly.entity_id
_entity_poly.type
_entity_poly.pdbx_seq_one_letter_code
_entity_poly.pdbx_strand_id
1 'polypeptide(L)'
;MKKIVSLIIPVVLLATMFASCHRSSVKHSGESDTLSYVVGLNVAHALMEMDSTLNIEAVCAAIRDTYNGTPMMTMEEARDYYLAEKTYFVHEKAQAHQERYLTDLSKRDRKYVRTRSGVTYKILELGDQSHVGSMTSRDTVKIAYKLTDEQGRVIVEVDTLRDSYRNLVKGLQEVVKLAGNGAHFNAWLPSKTAYDVSGNEKLGIGANVMLNYDVEILDMKYNR
;
A
#
# COMPACT_ATOMS: atom_id res chain seq x y z
N MET A 1 -54.99 -43.07 18.93
CA MET A 1 -54.12 -42.41 19.93
C MET A 1 -52.61 -42.69 19.70
N LYS A 2 -52.17 -43.83 19.13
CA LYS A 2 -50.73 -44.13 18.91
C LYS A 2 -50.07 -43.35 17.75
N LYS A 3 -50.82 -42.79 16.80
CA LYS A 3 -50.28 -42.03 15.65
C LYS A 3 -50.01 -40.53 15.94
N ILE A 4 -50.60 -39.98 16.97
CA ILE A 4 -50.46 -38.55 17.35
C ILE A 4 -49.20 -38.34 18.17
N VAL A 5 -48.82 -39.31 19.01
CA VAL A 5 -47.60 -39.25 19.85
C VAL A 5 -46.34 -39.33 19.00
N SER A 6 -46.35 -40.02 17.85
CA SER A 6 -45.20 -40.17 16.94
C SER A 6 -44.86 -38.86 16.16
N LEU A 7 -45.81 -37.93 16.06
CA LEU A 7 -45.59 -36.66 15.29
C LEU A 7 -45.11 -35.52 16.21
N ILE A 8 -45.31 -35.62 17.52
CA ILE A 8 -44.94 -34.57 18.48
C ILE A 8 -43.45 -34.64 18.85
N ILE A 9 -42.85 -35.82 18.88
CA ILE A 9 -41.45 -36.02 19.28
C ILE A 9 -40.47 -35.35 18.31
N PRO A 10 -40.58 -35.44 16.95
CA PRO A 10 -39.66 -34.75 16.07
C PRO A 10 -39.79 -33.24 16.05
N VAL A 11 -40.97 -32.67 16.38
CA VAL A 11 -41.18 -31.21 16.44
C VAL A 11 -40.53 -30.57 17.67
N VAL A 12 -40.55 -31.31 18.81
CA VAL A 12 -39.87 -30.85 20.04
C VAL A 12 -38.35 -30.91 19.90
N LEU A 13 -37.80 -31.87 19.14
CA LEU A 13 -36.36 -31.98 18.89
C LEU A 13 -35.86 -30.89 17.94
N LEU A 14 -36.68 -30.39 17.01
CA LEU A 14 -36.33 -29.31 16.09
C LEU A 14 -36.35 -27.92 16.75
N ALA A 15 -37.15 -27.75 17.79
CA ALA A 15 -37.27 -26.48 18.53
C ALA A 15 -36.08 -26.20 19.46
N THR A 16 -35.26 -27.19 19.80
CA THR A 16 -34.09 -27.03 20.68
C THR A 16 -32.81 -26.58 19.97
N MET A 17 -32.79 -26.54 18.63
CA MET A 17 -31.60 -26.09 17.87
C MET A 17 -31.51 -24.57 17.65
N PHE A 18 -32.49 -23.78 18.04
CA PHE A 18 -32.48 -22.33 17.85
C PHE A 18 -32.14 -21.51 19.12
N ALA A 19 -31.74 -22.16 20.20
CA ALA A 19 -31.44 -21.46 21.45
C ALA A 19 -29.94 -21.39 21.76
N SER A 20 -29.08 -21.06 20.75
CA SER A 20 -27.66 -20.83 21.02
C SER A 20 -27.13 -19.55 20.35
N CYS A 21 -27.78 -18.43 20.61
CA CYS A 21 -27.16 -17.12 20.53
C CYS A 21 -27.15 -16.53 21.93
N HIS A 22 -26.38 -17.13 22.83
CA HIS A 22 -26.18 -16.56 24.14
C HIS A 22 -25.08 -15.50 24.01
N ARG A 23 -25.50 -14.27 23.75
CA ARG A 23 -24.68 -13.10 23.99
C ARG A 23 -24.43 -13.03 25.47
N SER A 24 -23.32 -13.63 25.94
CA SER A 24 -22.94 -13.56 27.35
C SER A 24 -22.59 -12.11 27.66
N SER A 25 -23.60 -11.34 28.11
CA SER A 25 -23.35 -10.10 28.81
C SER A 25 -22.69 -10.48 30.13
N VAL A 26 -21.40 -10.31 30.25
CA VAL A 26 -20.67 -10.42 31.51
C VAL A 26 -21.31 -9.38 32.45
N LYS A 27 -22.02 -9.83 33.51
CA LYS A 27 -22.50 -8.93 34.55
C LYS A 27 -21.27 -8.49 35.34
N HIS A 28 -20.89 -7.23 35.21
CA HIS A 28 -19.83 -6.62 36.00
C HIS A 28 -20.30 -6.56 37.46
N SER A 29 -19.83 -7.44 38.34
CA SER A 29 -20.29 -7.57 39.70
C SER A 29 -19.20 -7.33 40.76
N GLY A 30 -18.03 -6.86 40.39
CA GLY A 30 -16.93 -6.58 41.33
C GLY A 30 -15.90 -5.57 40.81
N GLU A 31 -15.08 -5.07 41.71
CA GLU A 31 -13.99 -4.12 41.37
C GLU A 31 -12.98 -4.70 40.41
N SER A 32 -12.70 -6.01 40.52
CA SER A 32 -11.84 -6.77 39.59
C SER A 32 -12.41 -6.84 38.18
N ASP A 33 -13.72 -6.98 38.01
CA ASP A 33 -14.39 -7.02 36.72
C ASP A 33 -14.35 -5.66 36.03
N THR A 34 -14.50 -4.59 36.80
CA THR A 34 -14.42 -3.22 36.32
C THR A 34 -13.00 -2.90 35.81
N LEU A 35 -11.97 -3.30 36.55
CA LEU A 35 -10.57 -3.13 36.11
C LEU A 35 -10.28 -3.91 34.82
N SER A 36 -10.74 -5.16 34.76
CA SER A 36 -10.58 -6.00 33.57
C SER A 36 -11.26 -5.38 32.33
N TYR A 37 -12.44 -4.80 32.51
CA TYR A 37 -13.16 -4.07 31.46
C TYR A 37 -12.38 -2.83 30.98
N VAL A 38 -11.82 -2.04 31.91
CA VAL A 38 -11.01 -0.86 31.60
C VAL A 38 -9.74 -1.26 30.78
N VAL A 39 -9.10 -2.36 31.20
CA VAL A 39 -7.97 -2.91 30.41
C VAL A 39 -8.41 -3.29 29.00
N GLY A 40 -9.57 -3.95 28.86
CA GLY A 40 -10.15 -4.30 27.57
C GLY A 40 -10.43 -3.08 26.69
N LEU A 41 -10.93 -1.97 27.24
CA LEU A 41 -11.13 -0.71 26.51
C LEU A 41 -9.82 -0.14 25.96
N ASN A 42 -8.76 -0.13 26.77
CA ASN A 42 -7.45 0.37 26.33
C ASN A 42 -6.87 -0.51 25.22
N VAL A 43 -6.98 -1.82 25.34
CA VAL A 43 -6.56 -2.76 24.27
C VAL A 43 -7.36 -2.53 22.99
N ALA A 44 -8.68 -2.40 23.09
CA ALA A 44 -9.53 -2.15 21.93
C ALA A 44 -9.17 -0.83 21.23
N HIS A 45 -8.90 0.24 21.98
CA HIS A 45 -8.47 1.52 21.40
C HIS A 45 -7.13 1.39 20.65
N ALA A 46 -6.15 0.73 21.26
CA ALA A 46 -4.84 0.49 20.63
C ALA A 46 -4.97 -0.37 19.35
N LEU A 47 -5.84 -1.37 19.34
CA LEU A 47 -6.11 -2.20 18.16
C LEU A 47 -6.78 -1.38 17.05
N MET A 48 -7.72 -0.50 17.36
CA MET A 48 -8.36 0.39 16.37
C MET A 48 -7.39 1.39 15.76
N GLU A 49 -6.44 1.91 16.54
CA GLU A 49 -5.37 2.79 16.05
C GLU A 49 -4.39 2.03 15.16
N MET A 50 -4.08 0.77 15.48
CA MET A 50 -3.16 -0.05 14.72
C MET A 50 -3.75 -0.49 13.37
N ASP A 51 -4.98 -1.01 13.38
CA ASP A 51 -5.70 -1.45 12.17
C ASP A 51 -7.20 -1.58 12.46
N SER A 52 -8.00 -0.65 11.94
CA SER A 52 -9.46 -0.63 12.14
C SER A 52 -10.21 -1.73 11.36
N THR A 53 -9.53 -2.50 10.52
CA THR A 53 -10.13 -3.59 9.72
C THR A 53 -10.03 -4.96 10.38
N LEU A 54 -9.43 -5.05 11.56
CA LEU A 54 -9.29 -6.31 12.29
C LEU A 54 -10.64 -6.92 12.64
N ASN A 55 -10.75 -8.24 12.47
CA ASN A 55 -11.92 -9.00 12.92
C ASN A 55 -11.87 -9.16 14.45
N ILE A 56 -12.72 -8.42 15.15
CA ILE A 56 -12.74 -8.39 16.62
C ILE A 56 -13.09 -9.77 17.20
N GLU A 57 -13.91 -10.55 16.55
CA GLU A 57 -14.28 -11.90 17.03
C GLU A 57 -13.07 -12.84 17.02
N ALA A 58 -12.25 -12.75 15.98
CA ALA A 58 -10.99 -13.51 15.89
C ALA A 58 -9.97 -13.04 16.96
N VAL A 59 -9.87 -11.74 17.21
CA VAL A 59 -9.01 -11.20 18.28
C VAL A 59 -9.46 -11.70 19.65
N CYS A 60 -10.75 -11.64 19.95
CA CYS A 60 -11.29 -12.14 21.22
C CYS A 60 -11.11 -13.67 21.37
N ALA A 61 -11.23 -14.43 20.27
CA ALA A 61 -10.96 -15.87 20.28
C ALA A 61 -9.49 -16.14 20.62
N ALA A 62 -8.56 -15.47 19.96
CA ALA A 62 -7.12 -15.62 20.22
C ALA A 62 -6.73 -15.28 21.66
N ILE A 63 -7.31 -14.21 22.24
CA ILE A 63 -7.12 -13.86 23.65
C ILE A 63 -7.60 -15.04 24.54
N ARG A 64 -8.82 -15.51 24.32
CA ARG A 64 -9.41 -16.61 25.09
C ARG A 64 -8.59 -17.88 25.01
N ASP A 65 -8.17 -18.27 23.80
CA ASP A 65 -7.39 -19.48 23.56
C ASP A 65 -6.02 -19.41 24.23
N THR A 66 -5.39 -18.20 24.20
CA THR A 66 -4.12 -17.96 24.88
C THR A 66 -4.25 -18.12 26.40
N TYR A 67 -5.31 -17.54 27.02
CA TYR A 67 -5.57 -17.70 28.45
C TYR A 67 -5.88 -19.15 28.84
N ASN A 68 -6.51 -19.93 27.95
CA ASN A 68 -6.82 -21.34 28.16
C ASN A 68 -5.61 -22.27 27.88
N GLY A 69 -4.49 -21.73 27.38
CA GLY A 69 -3.31 -22.54 27.04
C GLY A 69 -3.48 -23.39 25.78
N THR A 70 -4.42 -23.03 24.89
CA THR A 70 -4.73 -23.73 23.64
C THR A 70 -4.69 -22.81 22.42
N PRO A 71 -3.64 -21.99 22.25
CA PRO A 71 -3.53 -21.10 21.08
C PRO A 71 -3.42 -21.91 19.81
N MET A 72 -3.99 -21.40 18.71
CA MET A 72 -3.98 -22.04 17.38
C MET A 72 -2.56 -22.13 16.78
N MET A 73 -1.66 -21.22 17.18
CA MET A 73 -0.27 -21.16 16.73
C MET A 73 0.62 -20.63 17.86
N THR A 74 1.91 -20.87 17.76
CA THR A 74 2.91 -20.33 18.69
C THR A 74 3.11 -18.83 18.48
N MET A 75 3.70 -18.15 19.47
CA MET A 75 4.05 -16.71 19.33
C MET A 75 5.09 -16.47 18.24
N GLU A 76 5.97 -17.43 17.97
CA GLU A 76 6.97 -17.35 16.90
C GLU A 76 6.31 -17.43 15.53
N GLU A 77 5.45 -18.42 15.30
CA GLU A 77 4.65 -18.54 14.07
C GLU A 77 3.77 -17.32 13.83
N ALA A 78 3.12 -16.79 14.87
CA ALA A 78 2.30 -15.60 14.78
C ALA A 78 3.11 -14.35 14.39
N ARG A 79 4.32 -14.21 14.95
CA ARG A 79 5.26 -13.14 14.60
C ARG A 79 5.71 -13.25 13.14
N ASP A 80 6.09 -14.43 12.70
CA ASP A 80 6.56 -14.66 11.33
C ASP A 80 5.45 -14.39 10.32
N TYR A 81 4.22 -14.83 10.61
CA TYR A 81 3.04 -14.52 9.80
C TYR A 81 2.78 -13.00 9.73
N TYR A 82 2.83 -12.31 10.87
CA TYR A 82 2.61 -10.87 10.92
C TYR A 82 3.69 -10.10 10.13
N LEU A 83 4.96 -10.49 10.25
CA LEU A 83 6.06 -9.89 9.50
C LEU A 83 5.91 -10.14 7.99
N ALA A 84 5.54 -11.36 7.60
CA ALA A 84 5.28 -11.69 6.20
C ALA A 84 4.11 -10.86 5.63
N GLU A 85 3.00 -10.72 6.37
CA GLU A 85 1.85 -9.89 5.95
C GLU A 85 2.25 -8.41 5.80
N LYS A 86 2.96 -7.84 6.77
CA LYS A 86 3.35 -6.43 6.76
C LYS A 86 4.43 -6.09 5.72
N THR A 87 5.36 -6.99 5.46
CA THR A 87 6.49 -6.71 4.55
C THR A 87 6.24 -7.24 3.14
N TYR A 88 5.79 -8.46 2.99
CA TYR A 88 5.68 -9.12 1.70
C TYR A 88 4.32 -8.88 1.02
N PHE A 89 3.22 -9.20 1.69
CA PHE A 89 1.89 -9.07 1.07
C PHE A 89 1.47 -7.62 0.85
N VAL A 90 1.84 -6.69 1.75
CA VAL A 90 1.57 -5.26 1.55
C VAL A 90 2.33 -4.76 0.32
N HIS A 91 3.60 -5.16 0.18
CA HIS A 91 4.40 -4.81 -0.99
C HIS A 91 3.82 -5.40 -2.28
N GLU A 92 3.47 -6.68 -2.31
CA GLU A 92 2.87 -7.32 -3.49
C GLU A 92 1.52 -6.72 -3.87
N LYS A 93 0.65 -6.47 -2.90
CA LYS A 93 -0.64 -5.80 -3.13
C LYS A 93 -0.46 -4.40 -3.72
N ALA A 94 0.50 -3.63 -3.20
CA ALA A 94 0.84 -2.31 -3.74
C ALA A 94 1.36 -2.39 -5.18
N GLN A 95 2.27 -3.32 -5.46
CA GLN A 95 2.80 -3.55 -6.81
C GLN A 95 1.68 -3.95 -7.79
N ALA A 96 0.81 -4.88 -7.40
CA ALA A 96 -0.32 -5.32 -8.23
C ALA A 96 -1.34 -4.20 -8.49
N HIS A 97 -1.58 -3.31 -7.51
CA HIS A 97 -2.42 -2.14 -7.66
C HIS A 97 -1.81 -1.16 -8.68
N GLN A 98 -0.54 -0.81 -8.51
CA GLN A 98 0.19 0.11 -9.39
C GLN A 98 0.24 -0.41 -10.82
N GLU A 99 0.48 -1.71 -10.99
CA GLU A 99 0.48 -2.38 -12.31
C GLU A 99 -0.87 -2.23 -13.02
N ARG A 100 -1.98 -2.46 -12.31
CA ARG A 100 -3.34 -2.29 -12.84
C ARG A 100 -3.61 -0.83 -13.19
N TYR A 101 -3.33 0.10 -12.27
CA TYR A 101 -3.53 1.53 -12.48
C TYR A 101 -2.81 2.02 -13.74
N LEU A 102 -1.51 1.72 -13.89
CA LEU A 102 -0.70 2.17 -15.02
C LEU A 102 -1.10 1.50 -16.33
N THR A 103 -1.53 0.24 -16.28
CA THR A 103 -2.09 -0.46 -17.43
C THR A 103 -3.39 0.21 -17.90
N ASP A 104 -4.28 0.56 -16.98
CA ASP A 104 -5.54 1.22 -17.31
C ASP A 104 -5.35 2.67 -17.75
N LEU A 105 -4.35 3.38 -17.20
CA LEU A 105 -3.95 4.71 -17.66
C LEU A 105 -3.52 4.67 -19.13
N SER A 106 -2.64 3.74 -19.50
CA SER A 106 -2.16 3.61 -20.90
C SER A 106 -3.25 3.14 -21.87
N LYS A 107 -4.27 2.43 -21.41
CA LYS A 107 -5.45 2.09 -22.23
C LYS A 107 -6.39 3.29 -22.45
N ARG A 108 -6.58 4.13 -21.41
CA ARG A 108 -7.45 5.31 -21.46
C ARG A 108 -6.85 6.45 -22.29
N ASP A 109 -5.55 6.69 -22.15
CA ASP A 109 -4.83 7.68 -22.95
C ASP A 109 -3.64 7.00 -23.66
N ARG A 110 -3.80 6.76 -24.97
CA ARG A 110 -2.81 6.09 -25.83
C ARG A 110 -1.53 6.90 -26.03
N LYS A 111 -1.47 8.15 -25.56
CA LYS A 111 -0.25 8.96 -25.57
C LYS A 111 0.73 8.52 -24.47
N TYR A 112 0.26 7.79 -23.45
CA TYR A 112 1.12 7.18 -22.44
C TYR A 112 1.81 5.94 -23.01
N VAL A 113 3.12 5.96 -22.97
CA VAL A 113 3.98 4.84 -23.34
C VAL A 113 4.52 4.17 -22.10
N ARG A 114 4.57 2.84 -22.10
CA ARG A 114 5.03 2.07 -20.95
C ARG A 114 6.37 1.40 -21.25
N THR A 115 7.34 1.55 -20.33
CA THR A 115 8.65 0.88 -20.39
C THR A 115 8.56 -0.54 -19.82
N ARG A 116 9.65 -1.32 -20.01
CA ARG A 116 9.76 -2.67 -19.44
C ARG A 116 9.80 -2.67 -17.90
N SER A 117 10.31 -1.62 -17.28
CA SER A 117 10.32 -1.46 -15.82
C SER A 117 8.96 -1.12 -15.24
N GLY A 118 8.00 -0.75 -16.08
CA GLY A 118 6.64 -0.34 -15.72
C GLY A 118 6.46 1.17 -15.60
N VAL A 119 7.49 1.97 -15.81
CA VAL A 119 7.36 3.44 -15.90
C VAL A 119 6.42 3.77 -17.05
N THR A 120 5.43 4.63 -16.79
CA THR A 120 4.41 5.00 -17.77
C THR A 120 4.47 6.51 -17.97
N TYR A 121 4.88 6.94 -19.16
CA TYR A 121 5.16 8.36 -19.43
C TYR A 121 4.47 8.86 -20.70
N LYS A 122 4.31 10.17 -20.76
CA LYS A 122 3.81 10.91 -21.91
C LYS A 122 4.68 12.14 -22.15
N ILE A 123 5.25 12.26 -23.34
CA ILE A 123 5.94 13.47 -23.77
C ILE A 123 4.86 14.51 -24.12
N LEU A 124 4.93 15.66 -23.49
CA LEU A 124 4.05 16.81 -23.72
C LEU A 124 4.65 17.73 -24.78
N GLU A 125 5.95 18.01 -24.64
CA GLU A 125 6.75 18.76 -25.61
C GLU A 125 8.04 18.02 -25.90
N LEU A 126 8.34 17.86 -27.17
CA LEU A 126 9.59 17.22 -27.62
C LEU A 126 10.75 18.20 -27.44
N GLY A 127 11.80 17.73 -26.79
CA GLY A 127 13.06 18.45 -26.73
C GLY A 127 13.96 18.16 -27.95
N ASP A 128 15.21 18.62 -27.85
CA ASP A 128 16.25 18.31 -28.86
C ASP A 128 16.53 16.79 -28.91
N GLN A 129 16.28 16.20 -30.06
CA GLN A 129 16.42 14.77 -30.27
C GLN A 129 17.82 14.32 -30.65
N SER A 130 18.77 15.25 -30.87
CA SER A 130 20.12 14.97 -31.36
C SER A 130 20.93 14.05 -30.43
N HIS A 131 20.65 14.05 -29.14
CA HIS A 131 21.37 13.29 -28.12
C HIS A 131 20.48 12.33 -27.31
N VAL A 132 19.27 12.06 -27.77
CA VAL A 132 18.37 11.10 -27.12
C VAL A 132 19.05 9.72 -26.99
N GLY A 133 18.91 9.12 -25.80
CA GLY A 133 19.52 7.82 -25.51
C GLY A 133 21.00 7.85 -25.10
N SER A 134 21.69 8.99 -25.21
CA SER A 134 23.15 9.07 -24.99
C SER A 134 23.58 9.43 -23.56
N MET A 135 22.62 9.76 -22.65
CA MET A 135 22.92 10.11 -21.26
C MET A 135 23.64 8.99 -20.50
N THR A 136 24.66 9.37 -19.74
CA THR A 136 25.51 8.49 -18.93
C THR A 136 25.52 8.93 -17.47
N SER A 137 26.05 8.10 -16.57
CA SER A 137 26.15 8.40 -15.14
C SER A 137 26.98 9.64 -14.79
N ARG A 138 27.83 10.11 -15.73
CA ARG A 138 28.70 11.30 -15.55
C ARG A 138 28.02 12.60 -15.94
N ASP A 139 26.92 12.51 -16.67
CA ASP A 139 26.22 13.68 -17.20
C ASP A 139 25.40 14.39 -16.11
N THR A 140 25.08 15.64 -16.37
CA THR A 140 24.32 16.49 -15.44
C THR A 140 23.05 16.95 -16.12
N VAL A 141 21.96 16.96 -15.37
CA VAL A 141 20.67 17.50 -15.81
C VAL A 141 20.27 18.69 -14.96
N LYS A 142 19.60 19.64 -15.58
CA LYS A 142 18.90 20.74 -14.92
C LYS A 142 17.42 20.61 -15.26
N ILE A 143 16.58 20.39 -14.24
CA ILE A 143 15.15 20.16 -14.40
C ILE A 143 14.34 21.04 -13.46
N ALA A 144 13.14 21.43 -13.90
CA ALA A 144 12.05 21.85 -13.03
C ALA A 144 11.08 20.67 -12.91
N TYR A 145 10.47 20.44 -11.76
CA TYR A 145 9.51 19.36 -11.63
C TYR A 145 8.48 19.59 -10.52
N LYS A 146 7.32 19.02 -10.74
CA LYS A 146 6.27 18.85 -9.73
C LYS A 146 6.09 17.38 -9.48
N LEU A 147 6.18 16.99 -8.21
CA LEU A 147 6.02 15.62 -7.74
C LEU A 147 4.71 15.48 -6.99
N THR A 148 3.88 14.54 -7.41
CA THR A 148 2.61 14.22 -6.76
C THR A 148 2.52 12.73 -6.45
N ASP A 149 1.67 12.38 -5.50
CA ASP A 149 1.28 11.01 -5.27
C ASP A 149 0.12 10.55 -6.19
N GLU A 150 -0.32 9.33 -5.99
CA GLU A 150 -1.42 8.72 -6.75
C GLU A 150 -2.76 9.46 -6.59
N GLN A 151 -2.98 10.13 -5.45
CA GLN A 151 -4.17 10.92 -5.17
C GLN A 151 -4.07 12.36 -5.71
N GLY A 152 -2.95 12.71 -6.34
CA GLY A 152 -2.69 14.04 -6.85
C GLY A 152 -2.26 15.06 -5.80
N ARG A 153 -1.91 14.62 -4.58
CA ARG A 153 -1.36 15.53 -3.55
C ARG A 153 0.06 15.90 -3.94
N VAL A 154 0.34 17.19 -3.91
CA VAL A 154 1.69 17.70 -4.19
C VAL A 154 2.60 17.36 -3.03
N ILE A 155 3.67 16.63 -3.32
CA ILE A 155 4.73 16.28 -2.38
C ILE A 155 5.78 17.38 -2.37
N VAL A 156 6.24 17.77 -3.57
CA VAL A 156 7.22 18.82 -3.75
C VAL A 156 7.08 19.46 -5.14
N GLU A 157 7.39 20.73 -5.23
CA GLU A 157 7.51 21.48 -6.48
C GLU A 157 8.85 22.21 -6.47
N VAL A 158 9.66 22.02 -7.51
CA VAL A 158 11.03 22.53 -7.60
C VAL A 158 11.21 23.24 -8.94
N ASP A 159 11.43 24.55 -8.89
CA ASP A 159 11.64 25.38 -10.08
C ASP A 159 12.96 25.09 -10.78
N THR A 160 13.96 24.65 -10.05
CA THR A 160 15.27 24.30 -10.62
C THR A 160 16.02 23.34 -9.70
N LEU A 161 16.30 22.17 -10.21
CA LEU A 161 17.26 21.20 -9.66
C LEU A 161 18.37 20.97 -10.68
N ARG A 162 19.63 21.17 -10.30
CA ARG A 162 20.78 20.71 -11.08
C ARG A 162 21.44 19.56 -10.32
N ASP A 163 21.45 18.40 -10.93
CA ASP A 163 22.04 17.22 -10.32
C ASP A 163 22.70 16.30 -11.38
N SER A 164 23.51 15.35 -10.91
CA SER A 164 24.03 14.29 -11.76
C SER A 164 22.89 13.35 -12.17
N TYR A 165 22.87 12.96 -13.44
CA TYR A 165 21.88 12.02 -13.98
C TYR A 165 21.74 10.74 -13.11
N ARG A 166 22.86 10.22 -12.59
CA ARG A 166 22.88 9.02 -11.73
C ARG A 166 22.14 9.18 -10.39
N ASN A 167 21.94 10.41 -9.91
CA ASN A 167 21.29 10.69 -8.63
C ASN A 167 19.76 10.76 -8.75
N LEU A 168 19.23 10.86 -9.97
CA LEU A 168 17.80 10.76 -10.19
C LEU A 168 17.31 9.37 -9.84
N VAL A 169 16.06 9.25 -9.41
CA VAL A 169 15.42 7.93 -9.24
C VAL A 169 15.38 7.18 -10.57
N LYS A 170 15.49 5.85 -10.53
CA LYS A 170 15.67 5.00 -11.73
C LYS A 170 14.62 5.26 -12.81
N GLY A 171 13.35 5.36 -12.40
CA GLY A 171 12.28 5.61 -13.36
C GLY A 171 12.39 6.97 -14.04
N LEU A 172 12.85 8.01 -13.34
CA LEU A 172 13.09 9.32 -13.94
C LEU A 172 14.29 9.30 -14.89
N GLN A 173 15.37 8.57 -14.55
CA GLN A 173 16.49 8.36 -15.46
C GLN A 173 16.07 7.76 -16.82
N GLU A 174 15.14 6.81 -16.82
CA GLU A 174 14.63 6.19 -18.05
C GLU A 174 13.96 7.23 -18.95
N VAL A 175 13.08 8.08 -18.39
CA VAL A 175 12.32 9.04 -19.19
C VAL A 175 13.19 10.22 -19.64
N VAL A 176 14.03 10.76 -18.75
CA VAL A 176 14.99 11.84 -19.09
C VAL A 176 15.87 11.43 -20.26
N LYS A 177 16.33 10.18 -20.29
CA LYS A 177 17.16 9.65 -21.38
C LYS A 177 16.43 9.62 -22.73
N LEU A 178 15.10 9.49 -22.73
CA LEU A 178 14.25 9.40 -23.92
C LEU A 178 13.71 10.76 -24.39
N ALA A 179 13.64 11.74 -23.48
CA ALA A 179 12.92 12.97 -23.73
C ALA A 179 13.74 14.05 -24.49
N GLY A 180 15.05 14.12 -24.25
CA GLY A 180 15.92 15.14 -24.87
C GLY A 180 15.92 16.48 -24.12
N ASN A 181 16.88 17.34 -24.49
CA ASN A 181 17.04 18.68 -23.88
C ASN A 181 15.87 19.61 -24.25
N GLY A 182 15.32 20.34 -23.30
CA GLY A 182 14.16 21.23 -23.50
C GLY A 182 12.81 20.48 -23.58
N ALA A 183 12.77 19.20 -23.29
CA ALA A 183 11.50 18.43 -23.28
C ALA A 183 10.67 18.70 -22.03
N HIS A 184 9.34 18.62 -22.21
CA HIS A 184 8.37 18.57 -21.11
C HIS A 184 7.64 17.23 -21.16
N PHE A 185 7.57 16.53 -20.01
CA PHE A 185 6.91 15.24 -19.93
C PHE A 185 6.23 15.00 -18.59
N ASN A 186 5.22 14.13 -18.60
CA ASN A 186 4.60 13.57 -17.41
C ASN A 186 4.97 12.09 -17.30
N ALA A 187 5.40 11.64 -16.12
CA ALA A 187 5.86 10.28 -15.89
C ALA A 187 5.33 9.72 -14.57
N TRP A 188 4.64 8.60 -14.66
CA TRP A 188 4.22 7.78 -13.54
C TRP A 188 5.26 6.70 -13.26
N LEU A 189 5.81 6.73 -12.08
CA LEU A 189 6.82 5.80 -11.61
C LEU A 189 6.21 4.84 -10.59
N PRO A 190 6.11 3.54 -10.90
CA PRO A 190 5.79 2.56 -9.87
C PRO A 190 6.87 2.59 -8.78
N SER A 191 6.49 2.31 -7.54
CA SER A 191 7.38 2.44 -6.38
C SER A 191 8.73 1.77 -6.56
N LYS A 192 8.79 0.59 -7.18
CA LYS A 192 10.02 -0.16 -7.49
C LYS A 192 11.05 0.61 -8.34
N THR A 193 10.61 1.61 -9.11
CA THR A 193 11.49 2.47 -9.93
C THR A 193 11.74 3.83 -9.29
N ALA A 194 11.16 4.08 -8.12
CA ALA A 194 11.30 5.29 -7.31
C ALA A 194 11.98 4.97 -5.97
N TYR A 195 11.23 4.95 -4.86
CA TYR A 195 11.77 4.77 -3.50
C TYR A 195 11.41 3.42 -2.86
N ASP A 196 10.66 2.57 -3.56
CA ASP A 196 10.31 1.20 -3.20
C ASP A 196 9.78 1.04 -1.75
N VAL A 197 10.19 -0.01 -1.05
CA VAL A 197 9.84 -0.28 0.35
C VAL A 197 10.51 0.68 1.34
N SER A 198 11.58 1.33 0.94
CA SER A 198 12.31 2.25 1.81
C SER A 198 11.63 3.60 1.97
N GLY A 199 10.86 4.03 0.98
CA GLY A 199 10.32 5.39 0.95
C GLY A 199 11.42 6.48 0.91
N ASN A 200 11.05 7.71 1.25
CA ASN A 200 11.98 8.84 1.40
C ASN A 200 11.47 9.77 2.50
N GLU A 201 12.04 9.66 3.70
CA GLU A 201 11.63 10.46 4.87
C GLU A 201 11.79 11.95 4.66
N LYS A 202 12.84 12.39 3.94
CA LYS A 202 13.09 13.83 3.69
C LYS A 202 12.00 14.48 2.86
N LEU A 203 11.36 13.70 1.99
CA LEU A 203 10.25 14.14 1.16
C LEU A 203 8.88 13.74 1.73
N GLY A 204 8.84 13.06 2.88
CA GLY A 204 7.59 12.54 3.45
C GLY A 204 6.95 11.45 2.60
N ILE A 205 7.73 10.70 1.80
CA ILE A 205 7.25 9.63 0.94
C ILE A 205 7.35 8.32 1.70
N GLY A 206 6.20 7.66 1.92
CA GLY A 206 6.14 6.34 2.56
C GLY A 206 6.63 5.19 1.68
N ALA A 207 6.65 3.99 2.25
CA ALA A 207 6.94 2.76 1.52
C ALA A 207 5.88 2.49 0.44
N ASN A 208 6.31 1.91 -0.66
CA ASN A 208 5.44 1.46 -1.75
C ASN A 208 4.57 2.54 -2.42
N VAL A 209 4.94 3.81 -2.33
CA VAL A 209 4.20 4.91 -2.96
C VAL A 209 4.56 5.02 -4.44
N MET A 210 3.55 5.00 -5.30
CA MET A 210 3.66 5.34 -6.72
C MET A 210 3.70 6.87 -6.87
N LEU A 211 4.56 7.37 -7.74
CA LEU A 211 4.81 8.79 -7.92
C LEU A 211 4.50 9.25 -9.34
N ASN A 212 3.98 10.46 -9.44
CA ASN A 212 3.80 11.15 -10.71
C ASN A 212 4.71 12.39 -10.76
N TYR A 213 5.60 12.40 -11.73
CA TYR A 213 6.49 13.50 -12.06
C TYR A 213 5.96 14.26 -13.27
N ASP A 214 5.78 15.55 -13.13
CA ASP A 214 5.62 16.50 -14.24
C ASP A 214 6.93 17.27 -14.33
N VAL A 215 7.66 17.11 -15.44
CA VAL A 215 9.08 17.51 -15.55
C VAL A 215 9.33 18.32 -16.81
N GLU A 216 9.97 19.47 -16.62
CA GLU A 216 10.59 20.25 -17.70
C GLU A 216 12.11 20.12 -17.64
N ILE A 217 12.74 19.70 -18.73
CA ILE A 217 14.18 19.60 -18.85
C ILE A 217 14.73 20.96 -19.31
N LEU A 218 15.36 21.68 -18.40
CA LEU A 218 15.89 23.02 -18.64
C LEU A 218 17.26 23.01 -19.34
N ASP A 219 18.09 21.97 -19.07
CA ASP A 219 19.42 21.81 -19.65
C ASP A 219 19.95 20.40 -19.44
N MET A 220 20.71 19.90 -20.42
CA MET A 220 21.46 18.64 -20.35
C MET A 220 22.92 18.89 -20.69
N LYS A 221 23.83 18.55 -19.77
CA LYS A 221 25.27 18.67 -20.00
C LYS A 221 25.91 17.30 -20.09
N TYR A 222 26.49 17.01 -21.24
CA TYR A 222 27.16 15.75 -21.54
C TYR A 222 28.65 15.85 -21.21
N ASN A 223 29.11 15.13 -20.20
CA ASN A 223 30.52 15.08 -19.75
C ASN A 223 31.21 13.87 -20.41
N ARG A 224 31.62 14.05 -21.65
CA ARG A 224 32.35 13.05 -22.47
C ARG A 224 33.82 12.97 -22.07
#